data_d5e53f637e5ed7e37863619f5b072b5b
#
_entry.id   d5e53f637e5ed7e37863619f5b072b5b
#
_cell.length_a   1.000
_cell.length_b   1.000
_cell.length_c   1.000
_cell.angle_alpha   90.00
_cell.angle_beta   90.00
_cell.angle_gamma   90.00
#
_symmetry.space_group_name_H-M   'P 1'
#
loop_
_entity.id
_entity.type
_entity.pdbx_description
1 polymer ?
#
loop_
_entity_poly.entity_id
_entity_poly.type
_entity_poly.pdbx_seq_one_letter_code
_entity_poly.pdbx_strand_id
1 'polypeptide(L)'
;LRNLREISPTIYFNVPKGFEVIADALGSDEGLRKSLFARVHAFMFAGAGLSQAVWDKLEAQGEAEVGERVRIVTGLGMTETAPACLFALKPGVRSGHVGLPNPAVDVKLVPLEGKTEVRFKGPNVMPGYWRAPEQSAEAFDDEGYYRTGDAMRLMPRMNSSAATK
;
A
#
# COMPACT_ATOMS: atom_id res chain seq x y z
N LEU A 1 8.87 18.82 -2.83
CA LEU A 1 7.69 19.70 -2.92
C LEU A 1 7.73 20.64 -4.15
N ARG A 2 8.91 21.13 -4.56
CA ARG A 2 9.04 22.09 -5.67
C ARG A 2 8.29 21.63 -6.93
N ASN A 3 8.56 20.43 -7.41
CA ASN A 3 7.93 19.89 -8.62
C ASN A 3 6.40 19.74 -8.51
N LEU A 4 5.89 19.46 -7.31
CA LEU A 4 4.44 19.32 -7.09
C LEU A 4 3.69 20.66 -7.09
N ARG A 5 4.39 21.79 -6.95
CA ARG A 5 3.79 23.13 -7.16
C ARG A 5 3.62 23.47 -8.64
N GLU A 6 4.41 22.84 -9.51
CA GLU A 6 4.45 23.12 -10.94
C GLU A 6 3.74 22.04 -11.77
N ILE A 7 3.69 20.80 -11.26
CA ILE A 7 3.18 19.64 -11.97
C ILE A 7 2.04 19.01 -11.16
N SER A 8 0.86 18.95 -11.74
CA SER A 8 -0.33 18.32 -11.17
C SER A 8 -0.40 16.85 -11.61
N PRO A 9 -0.06 15.89 -10.74
CA PRO A 9 -0.11 14.48 -11.09
C PRO A 9 -1.56 13.98 -11.17
N THR A 10 -1.79 12.92 -11.93
CA THR A 10 -3.07 12.18 -11.92
C THR A 10 -3.04 11.02 -10.93
N ILE A 11 -1.90 10.36 -10.80
CA ILE A 11 -1.60 9.37 -9.78
C ILE A 11 -0.25 9.75 -9.17
N TYR A 12 -0.16 9.72 -7.86
CA TYR A 12 1.07 10.08 -7.18
C TYR A 12 1.54 8.95 -6.24
N PHE A 13 2.75 8.47 -6.51
CA PHE A 13 3.40 7.43 -5.71
C PHE A 13 4.44 8.04 -4.79
N ASN A 14 4.48 7.60 -3.54
CA ASN A 14 5.57 7.94 -2.63
C ASN A 14 5.69 6.90 -1.51
N VAL A 15 6.77 7.00 -0.74
CA VAL A 15 6.89 6.31 0.54
C VAL A 15 6.17 7.09 1.65
N PRO A 16 5.78 6.45 2.77
CA PRO A 16 5.05 7.12 3.85
C PRO A 16 5.70 8.40 4.33
N LYS A 17 7.02 8.44 4.45
CA LYS A 17 7.75 9.66 4.87
C LYS A 17 7.57 10.84 3.91
N GLY A 18 7.49 10.55 2.62
CA GLY A 18 7.19 11.58 1.63
C GLY A 18 5.77 12.13 1.77
N PHE A 19 4.80 11.29 2.08
CA PHE A 19 3.42 11.72 2.36
C PHE A 19 3.29 12.52 3.65
N GLU A 20 4.05 12.20 4.70
CA GLU A 20 4.12 13.03 5.92
C GLU A 20 4.55 14.46 5.59
N VAL A 21 5.67 14.60 4.86
CA VAL A 21 6.21 15.91 4.47
C VAL A 21 5.21 16.69 3.60
N ILE A 22 4.51 16.02 2.70
CA ILE A 22 3.46 16.64 1.86
C ILE A 22 2.29 17.08 2.75
N ALA A 23 1.76 16.19 3.58
CA ALA A 23 0.63 16.47 4.46
C ALA A 23 0.89 17.65 5.41
N ASP A 24 2.12 17.79 5.89
CA ASP A 24 2.52 18.93 6.72
C ASP A 24 2.57 20.24 5.93
N ALA A 25 3.07 20.21 4.71
CA ALA A 25 3.18 21.39 3.86
C ALA A 25 1.83 21.88 3.33
N LEU A 26 0.87 20.98 3.07
CA LEU A 26 -0.44 21.32 2.51
C LEU A 26 -1.25 22.33 3.36
N GLY A 27 -1.02 22.33 4.68
CA GLY A 27 -1.72 23.26 5.59
C GLY A 27 -1.36 24.72 5.39
N SER A 28 -0.16 25.03 4.92
CA SER A 28 0.38 26.40 4.77
C SER A 28 0.74 26.80 3.34
N ASP A 29 0.80 25.85 2.41
CA ASP A 29 1.23 26.05 1.02
C ASP A 29 0.04 25.90 0.06
N GLU A 30 -0.67 27.00 -0.17
CA GLU A 30 -1.84 27.04 -1.05
C GLU A 30 -1.47 26.67 -2.51
N GLY A 31 -0.33 27.08 -3.01
CA GLY A 31 0.13 26.74 -4.36
C GLY A 31 0.37 25.24 -4.54
N LEU A 32 1.01 24.62 -3.54
CA LEU A 32 1.18 23.17 -3.51
C LEU A 32 -0.16 22.44 -3.45
N ARG A 33 -1.08 22.90 -2.58
CA ARG A 33 -2.39 22.29 -2.40
C ARG A 33 -3.21 22.34 -3.68
N LYS A 34 -3.35 23.49 -4.30
CA LYS A 34 -4.06 23.66 -5.57
C LYS A 34 -3.47 22.82 -6.69
N SER A 35 -2.15 22.84 -6.86
CA SER A 35 -1.49 22.04 -7.89
C SER A 35 -1.64 20.53 -7.66
N LEU A 36 -1.40 20.05 -6.44
CA LEU A 36 -1.46 18.63 -6.13
C LEU A 36 -2.85 18.05 -6.35
N PHE A 37 -3.89 18.76 -5.89
CA PHE A 37 -5.27 18.26 -5.96
C PHE A 37 -5.98 18.57 -7.28
N ALA A 38 -5.42 19.41 -8.16
CA ALA A 38 -6.07 19.81 -9.41
C ALA A 38 -6.45 18.63 -10.33
N ARG A 39 -5.70 17.55 -10.31
CA ARG A 39 -5.88 16.40 -11.23
C ARG A 39 -5.70 15.04 -10.56
N VAL A 40 -5.33 14.97 -9.29
CA VAL A 40 -5.02 13.70 -8.65
C VAL A 40 -6.28 12.87 -8.41
N HIS A 41 -6.25 11.62 -8.86
CA HIS A 41 -7.30 10.63 -8.64
C HIS A 41 -6.94 9.63 -7.54
N ALA A 42 -5.64 9.39 -7.34
CA ALA A 42 -5.18 8.48 -6.31
C ALA A 42 -3.76 8.82 -5.81
N PHE A 43 -3.58 8.66 -4.52
CA PHE A 43 -2.28 8.51 -3.88
C PHE A 43 -1.99 7.04 -3.67
N MET A 44 -0.77 6.61 -3.94
CA MET A 44 -0.31 5.26 -3.64
C MET A 44 0.96 5.32 -2.82
N PHE A 45 0.95 4.61 -1.69
CA PHE A 45 2.16 4.43 -0.89
C PHE A 45 2.54 2.97 -0.80
N ALA A 46 3.84 2.72 -0.66
CA ALA A 46 4.42 1.40 -0.49
C ALA A 46 5.71 1.46 0.32
N GLY A 47 6.24 0.29 0.71
CA GLY A 47 7.52 0.13 1.41
C GLY A 47 7.42 0.21 2.92
N ALA A 48 6.37 0.82 3.49
CA ALA A 48 6.08 0.84 4.92
C ALA A 48 4.62 1.23 5.16
N GLY A 49 4.15 1.16 6.40
CA GLY A 49 2.81 1.61 6.79
C GLY A 49 2.72 3.13 6.86
N LEU A 50 1.65 3.71 6.32
CA LEU A 50 1.29 5.11 6.51
C LEU A 50 0.44 5.23 7.79
N SER A 51 0.78 6.18 8.68
CA SER A 51 -0.02 6.40 9.89
C SER A 51 -1.43 6.87 9.56
N GLN A 52 -2.41 6.50 10.39
CA GLN A 52 -3.79 6.93 10.18
C GLN A 52 -3.92 8.46 10.26
N ALA A 53 -3.14 9.12 11.11
CA ALA A 53 -3.15 10.58 11.23
C ALA A 53 -2.74 11.30 9.92
N VAL A 54 -1.70 10.80 9.25
CA VAL A 54 -1.26 11.33 7.93
C VAL A 54 -2.31 11.04 6.86
N TRP A 55 -2.89 9.84 6.89
CA TRP A 55 -3.98 9.44 6.01
C TRP A 55 -5.17 10.41 6.11
N ASP A 56 -5.69 10.59 7.33
CA ASP A 56 -6.83 11.46 7.60
C ASP A 56 -6.53 12.92 7.20
N LYS A 57 -5.30 13.38 7.42
CA LYS A 57 -4.86 14.73 7.03
C LYS A 57 -4.86 14.92 5.51
N LEU A 58 -4.38 13.93 4.74
CA LEU A 58 -4.41 13.97 3.28
C LEU A 58 -5.83 13.95 2.74
N GLU A 59 -6.70 13.09 3.29
CA GLU A 59 -8.12 13.04 2.91
C GLU A 59 -8.82 14.38 3.20
N ALA A 60 -8.64 14.94 4.39
CA ALA A 60 -9.25 16.21 4.78
C ALA A 60 -8.81 17.39 3.89
N GLN A 61 -7.51 17.44 3.52
CA GLN A 61 -6.99 18.48 2.62
C GLN A 61 -7.54 18.33 1.20
N GLY A 62 -7.70 17.11 0.70
CA GLY A 62 -8.32 16.86 -0.60
C GLY A 62 -9.79 17.25 -0.60
N GLU A 63 -10.55 16.82 0.40
CA GLU A 63 -11.97 17.15 0.55
C GLU A 63 -12.19 18.66 0.66
N ALA A 64 -11.35 19.38 1.39
CA ALA A 64 -11.41 20.83 1.50
C ALA A 64 -11.07 21.56 0.19
N GLU A 65 -10.16 21.04 -0.63
CA GLU A 65 -9.72 21.72 -1.86
C GLU A 65 -10.61 21.43 -3.07
N VAL A 66 -11.06 20.17 -3.24
CA VAL A 66 -11.80 19.74 -4.45
C VAL A 66 -13.18 19.17 -4.15
N GLY A 67 -13.64 19.17 -2.89
CA GLY A 67 -14.95 18.67 -2.49
C GLY A 67 -15.09 17.14 -2.47
N GLU A 68 -14.03 16.41 -2.78
CA GLU A 68 -14.02 14.96 -2.86
C GLU A 68 -12.81 14.36 -2.14
N ARG A 69 -12.98 13.16 -1.59
CA ARG A 69 -11.87 12.42 -1.00
C ARG A 69 -11.02 11.80 -2.09
N VAL A 70 -9.75 12.17 -2.12
CA VAL A 70 -8.77 11.50 -2.97
C VAL A 70 -8.53 10.08 -2.46
N ARG A 71 -8.62 9.12 -3.36
CA ARG A 71 -8.39 7.71 -3.00
C ARG A 71 -6.94 7.49 -2.58
N ILE A 72 -6.74 6.93 -1.40
CA ILE A 72 -5.43 6.48 -0.94
C ILE A 72 -5.39 4.95 -1.05
N VAL A 73 -4.42 4.43 -1.78
CA VAL A 73 -4.25 3.02 -2.04
C VAL A 73 -2.88 2.54 -1.56
N THR A 74 -2.82 1.28 -1.18
CA THR A 74 -1.59 0.64 -0.76
C THR A 74 -1.62 -0.83 -1.10
N GLY A 75 -0.53 -1.52 -0.86
CA GLY A 75 -0.43 -2.95 -1.06
C GLY A 75 0.72 -3.55 -0.28
N LEU A 76 0.85 -4.86 -0.37
CA LEU A 76 1.98 -5.61 0.16
C LEU A 76 2.68 -6.31 -0.99
N GLY A 77 3.98 -6.15 -1.01
CA GLY A 77 4.90 -6.82 -1.91
C GLY A 77 6.32 -6.45 -1.55
N MET A 78 7.26 -7.22 -2.06
CA MET A 78 8.69 -7.05 -1.85
C MET A 78 9.42 -7.34 -3.16
N THR A 79 10.71 -7.11 -3.22
CA THR A 79 11.52 -7.32 -4.44
C THR A 79 11.31 -8.73 -5.00
N GLU A 80 11.23 -9.71 -4.13
CA GLU A 80 11.04 -11.12 -4.44
C GLU A 80 9.68 -11.47 -5.04
N THR A 81 8.74 -10.54 -5.02
CA THR A 81 7.37 -10.73 -5.52
C THR A 81 6.97 -9.72 -6.59
N ALA A 82 7.93 -9.08 -7.27
CA ALA A 82 7.73 -8.00 -8.25
C ALA A 82 6.80 -6.89 -7.72
N PRO A 83 7.01 -6.40 -6.56
CA PRO A 83 6.30 -5.95 -5.36
C PRO A 83 4.76 -5.86 -5.51
N ALA A 84 4.10 -6.92 -5.93
CA ALA A 84 2.68 -6.87 -6.34
C ALA A 84 1.87 -8.10 -5.89
N CYS A 85 1.86 -8.40 -4.59
CA CYS A 85 1.05 -9.52 -4.07
C CYS A 85 -0.35 -9.13 -3.66
N LEU A 86 -0.51 -8.10 -2.86
CA LEU A 86 -1.81 -7.65 -2.34
C LEU A 86 -2.02 -6.17 -2.67
N PHE A 87 -3.29 -5.79 -2.90
CA PHE A 87 -3.67 -4.39 -3.06
C PHE A 87 -4.93 -4.04 -2.29
N ALA A 88 -4.89 -2.90 -1.60
CA ALA A 88 -5.99 -2.31 -0.87
C ALA A 88 -6.61 -1.19 -1.71
N LEU A 89 -7.55 -1.56 -2.58
CA LEU A 89 -8.17 -0.66 -3.56
C LEU A 89 -9.61 -0.27 -3.21
N LYS A 90 -10.23 -0.95 -2.25
CA LYS A 90 -11.65 -0.72 -1.91
C LYS A 90 -11.84 0.56 -1.11
N PRO A 91 -12.99 1.24 -1.24
CA PRO A 91 -13.39 2.30 -0.31
C PRO A 91 -13.38 1.81 1.14
N GLY A 92 -13.05 2.69 2.08
CA GLY A 92 -13.01 2.36 3.50
C GLY A 92 -11.74 1.65 3.98
N VAL A 93 -10.73 1.50 3.11
CA VAL A 93 -9.39 1.06 3.52
C VAL A 93 -8.81 2.06 4.53
N ARG A 94 -8.07 1.55 5.51
CA ARG A 94 -7.42 2.31 6.58
C ARG A 94 -5.97 1.87 6.72
N SER A 95 -5.21 2.64 7.49
CA SER A 95 -3.85 2.27 7.89
C SER A 95 -3.78 0.82 8.39
N GLY A 96 -2.78 0.07 7.96
CA GLY A 96 -2.59 -1.33 8.29
C GLY A 96 -3.36 -2.33 7.41
N HIS A 97 -4.31 -1.90 6.59
CA HIS A 97 -4.93 -2.77 5.60
C HIS A 97 -4.01 -2.90 4.38
N VAL A 98 -3.69 -4.13 4.00
CA VAL A 98 -2.84 -4.43 2.82
C VAL A 98 -3.64 -4.97 1.64
N GLY A 99 -4.95 -5.22 1.83
CA GLY A 99 -5.90 -5.53 0.77
C GLY A 99 -6.08 -7.01 0.45
N LEU A 100 -6.36 -7.28 -0.81
CA LEU A 100 -6.67 -8.61 -1.34
C LEU A 100 -5.60 -9.05 -2.34
N PRO A 101 -5.45 -10.37 -2.55
CA PRO A 101 -4.51 -10.90 -3.53
C PRO A 101 -4.78 -10.36 -4.95
N ASN A 102 -3.70 -10.11 -5.67
CA ASN A 102 -3.77 -9.91 -7.10
C ASN A 102 -4.26 -11.20 -7.81
N PRO A 103 -4.88 -11.09 -8.98
CA PRO A 103 -5.16 -12.25 -9.80
C PRO A 103 -3.91 -13.12 -10.00
N ALA A 104 -4.07 -14.45 -9.91
CA ALA A 104 -3.01 -15.45 -10.00
C ALA A 104 -1.96 -15.43 -8.87
N VAL A 105 -2.19 -14.72 -7.80
CA VAL A 105 -1.37 -14.81 -6.56
C VAL A 105 -2.11 -15.63 -5.51
N ASP A 106 -1.54 -16.76 -5.15
CA ASP A 106 -2.01 -17.58 -4.04
C ASP A 106 -1.40 -17.10 -2.73
N VAL A 107 -2.24 -17.04 -1.69
CA VAL A 107 -1.85 -16.58 -0.35
C VAL A 107 -2.05 -17.70 0.64
N LYS A 108 -1.00 -18.00 1.40
CA LYS A 108 -1.01 -18.97 2.50
C LYS A 108 -0.70 -18.25 3.81
N LEU A 109 -1.51 -18.49 4.81
CA LEU A 109 -1.29 -17.98 6.16
C LEU A 109 -0.81 -19.11 7.06
N VAL A 110 0.41 -18.98 7.59
CA VAL A 110 1.09 -20.03 8.37
C VAL A 110 1.27 -19.57 9.81
N PRO A 111 0.68 -20.25 10.80
CA PRO A 111 0.94 -19.94 12.20
C PRO A 111 2.40 -20.19 12.56
N LEU A 112 3.07 -19.22 13.15
CA LEU A 112 4.45 -19.28 13.63
C LEU A 112 4.56 -18.56 14.98
N GLU A 113 4.89 -19.27 16.05
CA GLU A 113 5.25 -18.72 17.38
C GLU A 113 4.37 -17.53 17.83
N GLY A 114 3.05 -17.70 17.80
CA GLY A 114 2.09 -16.67 18.21
C GLY A 114 1.81 -15.56 17.17
N LYS A 115 2.37 -15.67 15.98
CA LYS A 115 2.10 -14.82 14.82
C LYS A 115 1.58 -15.66 13.66
N THR A 116 1.06 -15.01 12.64
CA THR A 116 0.68 -15.68 11.39
C THR A 116 1.51 -15.08 10.27
N GLU A 117 2.40 -15.86 9.69
CA GLU A 117 3.20 -15.45 8.53
C GLU A 117 2.34 -15.52 7.27
N VAL A 118 2.44 -14.52 6.41
CA VAL A 118 1.90 -14.57 5.05
C VAL A 118 2.96 -15.13 4.11
N ARG A 119 2.56 -16.05 3.23
CA ARG A 119 3.40 -16.60 2.15
C ARG A 119 2.70 -16.45 0.82
N PHE A 120 3.47 -16.28 -0.23
CA PHE A 120 2.97 -16.05 -1.58
C PHE A 120 3.47 -17.07 -2.59
N LYS A 121 2.60 -17.45 -3.52
CA LYS A 121 2.93 -18.24 -4.70
C LYS A 121 2.21 -17.65 -5.91
N GLY A 122 2.93 -17.47 -7.00
CA GLY A 122 2.36 -16.89 -8.21
C GLY A 122 3.42 -16.55 -9.25
N PRO A 123 3.00 -16.13 -10.43
CA PRO A 123 3.92 -15.82 -11.54
C PRO A 123 4.80 -14.59 -11.27
N ASN A 124 4.44 -13.76 -10.30
CA ASN A 124 5.18 -12.59 -9.87
C ASN A 124 6.27 -12.91 -8.82
N VAL A 125 6.27 -14.12 -8.26
CA VAL A 125 7.25 -14.55 -7.28
C VAL A 125 8.53 -15.00 -8.00
N MET A 126 9.67 -14.50 -7.54
CA MET A 126 10.98 -14.85 -8.11
C MET A 126 11.26 -16.36 -8.10
N PRO A 127 12.01 -16.89 -9.05
CA PRO A 127 12.41 -18.32 -9.03
C PRO A 127 13.51 -18.63 -8.01
N GLY A 128 14.17 -17.62 -7.46
CA GLY A 128 15.25 -17.73 -6.48
C GLY A 128 16.27 -16.60 -6.59
N TYR A 129 17.24 -16.62 -5.70
CA TYR A 129 18.33 -15.64 -5.67
C TYR A 129 19.45 -16.01 -6.63
N TRP A 130 19.98 -15.03 -7.33
CA TRP A 130 21.05 -15.24 -8.31
C TRP A 130 22.30 -15.82 -7.66
N ARG A 131 22.78 -16.96 -8.18
CA ARG A 131 23.96 -17.68 -7.69
C ARG A 131 23.95 -18.03 -6.19
N ALA A 132 22.77 -18.12 -5.58
CA ALA A 132 22.60 -18.47 -4.17
C ALA A 132 21.56 -19.60 -4.01
N PRO A 133 21.90 -20.84 -4.41
CA PRO A 133 20.96 -21.96 -4.40
C PRO A 133 20.49 -22.34 -3.00
N GLU A 134 21.35 -22.29 -2.00
CA GLU A 134 21.00 -22.60 -0.61
C GLU A 134 20.01 -21.58 -0.06
N GLN A 135 20.30 -20.27 -0.19
CA GLN A 135 19.39 -19.21 0.21
C GLN A 135 18.06 -19.29 -0.55
N SER A 136 18.10 -19.68 -1.82
CA SER A 136 16.90 -19.87 -2.61
C SER A 136 16.04 -21.02 -2.08
N ALA A 137 16.66 -22.15 -1.71
CA ALA A 137 15.94 -23.28 -1.13
C ALA A 137 15.30 -22.94 0.22
N GLU A 138 15.96 -22.15 1.06
CA GLU A 138 15.43 -21.69 2.35
C GLU A 138 14.27 -20.67 2.21
N ALA A 139 14.25 -19.92 1.10
CA ALA A 139 13.25 -18.89 0.87
C ALA A 139 11.85 -19.44 0.55
N PHE A 140 11.72 -20.72 0.24
CA PHE A 140 10.45 -21.34 -0.10
C PHE A 140 10.09 -22.46 0.88
N ASP A 141 8.79 -22.73 1.01
CA ASP A 141 8.33 -23.92 1.72
C ASP A 141 8.17 -25.10 0.75
N ASP A 142 7.88 -26.29 1.29
CA ASP A 142 7.76 -27.54 0.54
C ASP A 142 6.65 -27.54 -0.52
N GLU A 143 5.71 -26.61 -0.43
CA GLU A 143 4.64 -26.39 -1.40
C GLU A 143 4.98 -25.31 -2.44
N GLY A 144 6.18 -24.71 -2.34
CA GLY A 144 6.68 -23.67 -3.24
C GLY A 144 6.11 -22.26 -2.97
N TYR A 145 5.65 -21.98 -1.74
CA TYR A 145 5.32 -20.63 -1.33
C TYR A 145 6.54 -19.91 -0.80
N TYR A 146 6.75 -18.69 -1.27
CA TYR A 146 7.79 -17.80 -0.75
C TYR A 146 7.48 -17.37 0.67
N ARG A 147 8.45 -17.55 1.56
CA ARG A 147 8.39 -17.17 2.99
C ARG A 147 8.75 -15.71 3.11
N THR A 148 7.77 -14.87 3.48
CA THR A 148 8.00 -13.42 3.54
C THR A 148 8.63 -12.95 4.84
N GLY A 149 8.44 -13.71 5.94
CA GLY A 149 8.74 -13.26 7.29
C GLY A 149 7.76 -12.20 7.84
N ASP A 150 6.83 -11.72 7.02
CA ASP A 150 5.85 -10.71 7.41
C ASP A 150 4.67 -11.33 8.17
N ALA A 151 4.30 -10.72 9.29
CA ALA A 151 3.15 -11.11 10.08
C ALA A 151 1.87 -10.44 9.56
N MET A 152 0.80 -11.22 9.38
CA MET A 152 -0.49 -10.76 8.92
C MET A 152 -1.62 -11.38 9.72
N ARG A 153 -2.78 -10.71 9.73
CA ARG A 153 -4.04 -11.27 10.22
C ARG A 153 -5.18 -11.01 9.25
N LEU A 154 -6.13 -11.92 9.21
CA LEU A 154 -7.39 -11.68 8.52
C LEU A 154 -8.21 -10.64 9.28
N MET A 155 -8.74 -9.68 8.54
CA MET A 155 -9.70 -8.71 9.08
C MET A 155 -11.13 -9.19 8.88
N PRO A 156 -12.06 -8.89 9.78
CA PRO A 156 -13.48 -9.11 9.55
C PRO A 156 -13.92 -8.47 8.23
N ARG A 157 -14.89 -9.09 7.57
CA ARG A 157 -15.45 -8.55 6.32
C ARG A 157 -15.99 -7.14 6.55
N MET A 158 -15.48 -6.18 5.81
CA MET A 158 -16.01 -4.81 5.85
C MET A 158 -17.43 -4.85 5.24
N ASN A 159 -18.44 -4.55 6.06
CA ASN A 159 -19.80 -4.45 5.57
C ASN A 159 -19.95 -3.23 4.66
N SER A 160 -20.49 -3.42 3.48
CA SER A 160 -20.73 -2.36 2.49
C SER A 160 -21.72 -1.27 2.93
N SER A 161 -22.39 -1.46 4.06
CA SER A 161 -23.38 -0.53 4.60
C SER A 161 -22.79 0.72 5.30
N ALA A 162 -21.48 0.79 5.50
CA ALA A 162 -20.82 1.95 6.12
C ALA A 162 -20.23 2.96 5.12
N ALA A 163 -20.36 2.71 3.82
CA ALA A 163 -19.77 3.56 2.76
C ALA A 163 -20.74 4.62 2.20
N THR A 164 -21.92 4.77 2.82
CA THR A 164 -22.91 5.75 2.36
C THR A 164 -23.37 6.61 3.55
N LYS A 165 -22.56 7.56 3.94
CA LYS A 165 -22.99 8.79 4.62
C LYS A 165 -21.93 9.85 4.39
#